data_49a7b348717a361bb9ebe5b9271ca7f2
#
_entry.id   49a7b348717a361bb9ebe5b9271ca7f2
#
_cell.length_a   1.000
_cell.length_b   1.000
_cell.length_c   1.000
_cell.angle_alpha   90.00
_cell.angle_beta   90.00
_cell.angle_gamma   90.00
#
_symmetry.space_group_name_H-M   'P 1'
#
loop_
_entity.id
_entity.type
_entity.pdbx_description
1 polymer ?
#
loop_
_entity_poly.entity_id
_entity_poly.type
_entity_poly.pdbx_seq_one_letter_code
_entity_poly.pdbx_strand_id
1 'polypeptide(L)'
;MNKGRLFLIIFLICFVAKSQQYDVHVPWKLEGANERIDTYRKGEAKLLFVVDISSSEPAQLDIGLANHAFNFGVSMTQEGPFEGTAYQDIYRQRVSEVFNFVTLGFYWGARDEKRGLSGFNKRMDDKISWAVRNKMKIKGHPLLWHESLPKWVVNNNNPEELEKIIYMRIKDLILSYPEIKYWDVYNEAVAPFKDHVTPSGVTRWIEHKGGIYPAMLELYNFVNQVDSSKLYTNNHYHPKDPEFFKLNEFLLRKELVIRRLECKRICKRRIMCLRSKNSLTL
;
A
#
# COMPACT_ATOMS: atom_id res chain seq x y z
N MET A 1 0.65 5.37 52.76
CA MET A 1 0.09 4.65 51.59
C MET A 1 1.01 4.88 50.43
N ASN A 2 2.00 4.02 50.22
CA ASN A 2 2.94 4.12 49.11
C ASN A 2 2.38 3.30 47.93
N LYS A 3 2.01 3.98 46.86
CA LYS A 3 1.64 3.32 45.60
C LYS A 3 2.92 2.88 44.89
N GLY A 4 3.25 1.60 44.99
CA GLY A 4 4.33 1.01 44.21
C GLY A 4 4.02 1.10 42.72
N ARG A 5 4.84 1.80 41.98
CA ARG A 5 4.78 1.84 40.52
C ARG A 5 5.43 0.57 39.97
N LEU A 6 4.62 -0.28 39.36
CA LEU A 6 5.08 -1.44 38.62
C LEU A 6 5.75 -0.95 37.34
N PHE A 7 7.06 -1.10 37.21
CA PHE A 7 7.78 -0.89 35.94
C PHE A 7 7.78 -2.20 35.14
N LEU A 8 7.00 -2.25 34.09
CA LEU A 8 7.00 -3.37 33.15
C LEU A 8 8.12 -3.13 32.10
N ILE A 9 9.23 -3.85 32.22
CA ILE A 9 10.28 -3.85 31.18
C ILE A 9 9.97 -5.00 30.23
N ILE A 10 9.49 -4.66 29.02
CA ILE A 10 9.24 -5.62 27.94
C ILE A 10 10.52 -5.73 27.11
N PHE A 11 11.24 -6.82 27.22
CA PHE A 11 12.31 -7.17 26.29
C PHE A 11 11.71 -7.86 25.07
N LEU A 12 11.69 -7.16 23.93
CA LEU A 12 11.30 -7.75 22.66
C LEU A 12 12.50 -8.49 22.06
N ILE A 13 12.52 -9.81 22.18
CA ILE A 13 13.51 -10.64 21.48
C ILE A 13 12.98 -10.85 20.06
N CYS A 14 13.59 -10.20 19.07
CA CYS A 14 13.33 -10.46 17.66
C CYS A 14 13.82 -11.87 17.30
N PHE A 15 12.90 -12.77 17.01
CA PHE A 15 13.21 -14.04 16.38
C PHE A 15 13.48 -13.82 14.90
N VAL A 16 14.67 -14.17 14.46
CA VAL A 16 14.99 -14.35 13.05
C VAL A 16 14.29 -15.62 12.58
N ALA A 17 13.11 -15.47 11.98
CA ALA A 17 12.46 -16.58 11.31
C ALA A 17 13.34 -17.03 10.13
N LYS A 18 13.97 -18.19 10.23
CA LYS A 18 14.57 -18.86 9.07
C LYS A 18 13.47 -19.03 8.02
N SER A 19 13.61 -18.39 6.89
CA SER A 19 12.70 -18.62 5.75
C SER A 19 12.91 -20.05 5.27
N GLN A 20 12.01 -20.93 5.64
CA GLN A 20 11.92 -22.23 5.00
C GLN A 20 11.52 -22.04 3.53
N GLN A 21 12.21 -22.74 2.65
CA GLN A 21 11.90 -22.80 1.24
C GLN A 21 10.58 -23.56 1.11
N TYR A 22 9.51 -22.84 0.83
CA TYR A 22 8.18 -23.45 0.69
C TYR A 22 8.09 -24.22 -0.62
N ASP A 23 7.75 -25.49 -0.53
CA ASP A 23 7.40 -26.28 -1.71
C ASP A 23 6.10 -25.73 -2.31
N VAL A 24 6.22 -25.23 -3.52
CA VAL A 24 5.23 -24.40 -4.18
C VAL A 24 4.07 -25.22 -4.77
N HIS A 25 4.09 -26.50 -4.64
CA HIS A 25 3.16 -27.42 -5.31
C HIS A 25 2.02 -27.97 -4.42
N VAL A 26 1.92 -27.56 -3.17
CA VAL A 26 0.80 -28.00 -2.33
C VAL A 26 -0.49 -27.33 -2.82
N PRO A 27 -1.44 -28.09 -3.39
CA PRO A 27 -2.71 -27.49 -3.81
C PRO A 27 -3.41 -26.91 -2.60
N TRP A 28 -3.87 -25.64 -2.74
CA TRP A 28 -4.59 -24.98 -1.67
C TRP A 28 -5.94 -25.68 -1.46
N LYS A 29 -6.13 -26.28 -0.30
CA LYS A 29 -7.37 -26.89 0.16
C LYS A 29 -7.64 -26.39 1.59
N LEU A 30 -8.93 -26.29 1.96
CA LEU A 30 -9.31 -26.04 3.37
C LEU A 30 -8.97 -27.23 4.24
N GLU A 31 -9.10 -28.42 3.70
CA GLU A 31 -8.64 -29.65 4.33
C GLU A 31 -7.15 -29.55 4.70
N GLY A 32 -6.82 -29.89 5.92
CA GLY A 32 -5.47 -29.75 6.47
C GLY A 32 -5.00 -28.29 6.67
N ALA A 33 -5.90 -27.31 6.65
CA ALA A 33 -5.54 -25.90 6.84
C ALA A 33 -4.95 -25.64 8.24
N ASN A 34 -5.49 -26.30 9.26
CA ASN A 34 -5.04 -26.13 10.64
C ASN A 34 -3.60 -26.65 10.82
N GLU A 35 -3.28 -27.82 10.26
CA GLU A 35 -1.93 -28.39 10.31
C GLU A 35 -0.91 -27.49 9.58
N ARG A 36 -1.32 -26.90 8.45
CA ARG A 36 -0.46 -25.93 7.74
C ARG A 36 -0.27 -24.64 8.51
N ILE A 37 -1.31 -24.17 9.20
CA ILE A 37 -1.20 -22.99 10.08
C ILE A 37 -0.26 -23.31 11.24
N ASP A 38 -0.42 -24.45 11.88
CA ASP A 38 0.41 -24.88 13.00
C ASP A 38 1.88 -25.04 12.59
N THR A 39 2.12 -25.62 11.41
CA THR A 39 3.49 -25.85 10.90
C THR A 39 4.17 -24.57 10.41
N TYR A 40 3.44 -23.70 9.72
CA TYR A 40 4.05 -22.61 8.95
C TYR A 40 3.73 -21.19 9.46
N ARG A 41 2.75 -21.05 10.35
CA ARG A 41 2.26 -19.75 10.80
C ARG A 41 2.33 -19.55 12.32
N LYS A 42 2.50 -20.61 13.07
CA LYS A 42 2.72 -20.55 14.52
C LYS A 42 4.20 -20.72 14.84
N GLY A 43 4.62 -20.14 15.93
CA GLY A 43 5.96 -20.26 16.50
C GLY A 43 5.88 -20.21 18.02
N GLU A 44 6.90 -20.74 18.67
CA GLU A 44 7.03 -20.65 20.12
C GLU A 44 7.46 -19.22 20.50
N ALA A 45 6.83 -18.65 21.51
CA ALA A 45 7.25 -17.43 22.16
C ALA A 45 7.47 -17.71 23.64
N LYS A 46 8.64 -17.30 24.16
CA LYS A 46 8.92 -17.32 25.60
C LYS A 46 8.72 -15.93 26.14
N LEU A 47 7.80 -15.79 27.08
CA LEU A 47 7.56 -14.54 27.80
C LEU A 47 8.14 -14.70 29.23
N LEU A 48 9.02 -13.79 29.61
CA LEU A 48 9.54 -13.72 30.97
C LEU A 48 8.78 -12.64 31.72
N PHE A 49 8.05 -13.04 32.75
CA PHE A 49 7.39 -12.12 33.64
C PHE A 49 8.18 -12.01 34.91
N VAL A 50 8.48 -10.79 35.35
CA VAL A 50 9.02 -10.53 36.67
C VAL A 50 7.84 -10.07 37.53
N VAL A 51 7.43 -10.92 38.45
CA VAL A 51 6.31 -10.65 39.36
C VAL A 51 6.89 -10.35 40.72
N ASP A 52 6.40 -9.31 41.39
CA ASP A 52 6.68 -9.08 42.80
C ASP A 52 5.88 -10.09 43.62
N ILE A 53 6.59 -11.05 44.20
CA ILE A 53 6.01 -12.15 45.01
C ILE A 53 5.59 -11.72 46.42
N SER A 54 5.61 -10.44 46.73
CA SER A 54 5.08 -9.91 48.01
C SER A 54 3.56 -10.00 48.11
N SER A 55 2.85 -10.28 47.00
CA SER A 55 1.41 -10.48 46.93
C SER A 55 1.07 -11.96 47.00
N SER A 56 0.17 -12.35 47.90
CA SER A 56 -0.37 -13.71 48.03
C SER A 56 -1.46 -14.04 46.99
N GLU A 57 -1.85 -13.04 46.18
CA GLU A 57 -2.87 -13.21 45.15
C GLU A 57 -2.28 -13.80 43.87
N PRO A 58 -2.95 -14.77 43.21
CA PRO A 58 -2.51 -15.32 41.95
C PRO A 58 -2.55 -14.25 40.84
N ALA A 59 -1.44 -14.12 40.11
CA ALA A 59 -1.40 -13.22 38.95
C ALA A 59 -2.18 -13.86 37.79
N GLN A 60 -3.20 -13.15 37.31
CA GLN A 60 -3.90 -13.51 36.10
C GLN A 60 -3.28 -12.75 34.92
N LEU A 61 -3.03 -13.47 33.81
CA LEU A 61 -2.47 -12.91 32.58
C LEU A 61 -3.41 -13.17 31.43
N ASP A 62 -3.91 -12.09 30.83
CA ASP A 62 -4.70 -12.14 29.61
C ASP A 62 -3.82 -11.76 28.40
N ILE A 63 -3.69 -12.70 27.46
CA ILE A 63 -2.89 -12.51 26.25
C ILE A 63 -3.83 -12.47 25.04
N GLY A 64 -3.81 -11.35 24.32
CA GLY A 64 -4.59 -11.16 23.10
C GLY A 64 -3.76 -10.60 21.96
N LEU A 65 -4.16 -10.90 20.71
CA LEU A 65 -3.58 -10.30 19.52
C LEU A 65 -4.05 -8.84 19.40
N ALA A 66 -3.17 -7.89 19.71
CA ALA A 66 -3.51 -6.47 19.62
C ALA A 66 -3.53 -5.95 18.18
N ASN A 67 -2.56 -6.38 17.34
CA ASN A 67 -2.47 -5.95 15.96
C ASN A 67 -1.95 -7.10 15.08
N HIS A 68 -2.56 -7.27 13.92
CA HIS A 68 -2.11 -8.24 12.95
C HIS A 68 -1.04 -7.60 12.02
N ALA A 69 0.11 -8.27 11.86
CA ALA A 69 1.19 -7.77 10.98
C ALA A 69 0.81 -7.79 9.50
N PHE A 70 -0.03 -8.74 9.09
CA PHE A 70 -0.55 -8.81 7.73
C PHE A 70 -1.57 -7.69 7.48
N ASN A 71 -1.48 -7.05 6.32
CA ASN A 71 -2.40 -5.99 5.94
C ASN A 71 -3.68 -6.60 5.33
N PHE A 72 -4.75 -6.61 6.10
CA PHE A 72 -6.09 -6.86 5.60
C PHE A 72 -6.69 -5.52 5.19
N GLY A 73 -6.92 -5.34 3.90
CA GLY A 73 -7.28 -4.03 3.36
C GLY A 73 -8.57 -4.00 2.57
N VAL A 74 -9.15 -2.81 2.54
CA VAL A 74 -10.34 -2.50 1.74
C VAL A 74 -10.12 -1.20 0.96
N SER A 75 -10.74 -1.07 -0.22
CA SER A 75 -10.77 0.18 -0.95
C SER A 75 -11.87 1.10 -0.39
N MET A 76 -11.46 2.27 0.08
CA MET A 76 -12.33 3.36 0.55
C MET A 76 -12.28 4.55 -0.41
N THR A 77 -11.99 4.31 -1.69
CA THR A 77 -11.99 5.34 -2.75
C THR A 77 -13.33 6.04 -2.81
N GLN A 78 -14.40 5.27 -2.76
CA GLN A 78 -15.77 5.74 -2.59
C GLN A 78 -16.37 4.94 -1.45
N GLU A 79 -17.11 5.62 -0.56
CA GLU A 79 -17.86 4.95 0.51
C GLU A 79 -19.23 4.46 -0.01
N GLY A 80 -19.37 4.46 -1.35
CA GLY A 80 -20.55 3.97 -2.05
C GLY A 80 -21.80 4.77 -1.69
N PRO A 81 -22.95 4.09 -1.51
CA PRO A 81 -24.20 4.75 -1.20
C PRO A 81 -24.24 5.34 0.22
N PHE A 82 -23.22 5.10 1.04
CA PHE A 82 -23.18 5.55 2.43
C PHE A 82 -22.53 6.94 2.58
N GLU A 83 -21.75 7.40 1.58
CA GLU A 83 -21.03 8.69 1.66
C GLU A 83 -22.02 9.86 1.82
N GLY A 84 -21.83 10.64 2.89
CA GLY A 84 -22.72 11.78 3.22
C GLY A 84 -24.08 11.41 3.82
N THR A 85 -24.31 10.14 4.14
CA THR A 85 -25.55 9.68 4.79
C THR A 85 -25.35 9.39 6.29
N ALA A 86 -26.45 9.22 7.03
CA ALA A 86 -26.41 8.82 8.44
C ALA A 86 -25.75 7.45 8.68
N TYR A 87 -25.59 6.63 7.64
CA TYR A 87 -24.97 5.30 7.73
C TYR A 87 -23.45 5.32 7.54
N GLN A 88 -22.87 6.45 7.16
CA GLN A 88 -21.44 6.55 6.88
C GLN A 88 -20.59 6.16 8.09
N ASP A 89 -20.95 6.62 9.28
CA ASP A 89 -20.20 6.32 10.50
C ASP A 89 -20.31 4.83 10.87
N ILE A 90 -21.49 4.24 10.70
CA ILE A 90 -21.69 2.79 10.91
C ILE A 90 -20.83 1.98 9.93
N TYR A 91 -20.83 2.37 8.65
CA TYR A 91 -19.99 1.72 7.64
C TYR A 91 -18.50 1.81 8.00
N ARG A 92 -18.02 2.99 8.36
CA ARG A 92 -16.64 3.22 8.78
C ARG A 92 -16.27 2.44 10.03
N GLN A 93 -17.18 2.36 11.01
CA GLN A 93 -16.98 1.53 12.19
C GLN A 93 -16.80 0.06 11.81
N ARG A 94 -17.69 -0.50 10.99
CA ARG A 94 -17.59 -1.90 10.53
C ARG A 94 -16.30 -2.18 9.76
N VAL A 95 -15.87 -1.23 8.94
CA VAL A 95 -14.58 -1.33 8.23
C VAL A 95 -13.42 -1.42 9.22
N SER A 96 -13.39 -0.57 10.24
CA SER A 96 -12.29 -0.55 11.22
C SER A 96 -12.27 -1.78 12.15
N GLU A 97 -13.41 -2.46 12.34
CA GLU A 97 -13.49 -3.71 13.09
C GLU A 97 -12.86 -4.90 12.35
N VAL A 98 -12.84 -4.87 11.01
CA VAL A 98 -12.41 -6.00 10.17
C VAL A 98 -11.07 -5.77 9.52
N PHE A 99 -10.74 -4.52 9.15
CA PHE A 99 -9.58 -4.17 8.35
C PHE A 99 -8.59 -3.30 9.14
N ASN A 100 -7.30 -3.49 8.85
CA ASN A 100 -6.20 -2.69 9.39
C ASN A 100 -5.46 -1.88 8.31
N PHE A 101 -6.01 -1.85 7.09
CA PHE A 101 -5.40 -1.19 5.93
C PHE A 101 -6.48 -0.66 4.99
N VAL A 102 -6.32 0.58 4.53
CA VAL A 102 -7.25 1.21 3.58
C VAL A 102 -6.53 1.75 2.36
N THR A 103 -7.16 1.62 1.20
CA THR A 103 -6.73 2.28 -0.04
C THR A 103 -7.65 3.45 -0.32
N LEU A 104 -7.09 4.64 -0.41
CA LEU A 104 -7.79 5.88 -0.73
C LEU A 104 -7.50 6.32 -2.17
N GLY A 105 -8.54 6.72 -2.88
CA GLY A 105 -8.44 7.07 -4.30
C GLY A 105 -8.02 8.51 -4.52
N PHE A 106 -6.93 8.74 -5.24
CA PHE A 106 -6.38 10.03 -5.62
C PHE A 106 -6.48 10.29 -7.13
N TYR A 107 -7.60 9.89 -7.74
CA TYR A 107 -7.83 10.06 -9.18
C TYR A 107 -7.82 11.53 -9.57
N TRP A 108 -7.12 11.85 -10.62
CA TRP A 108 -6.92 13.24 -11.03
C TRP A 108 -8.21 13.88 -11.56
N GLY A 109 -8.95 13.18 -12.42
CA GLY A 109 -10.11 13.74 -13.11
C GLY A 109 -11.33 14.03 -12.25
N ALA A 110 -11.55 13.26 -11.20
CA ALA A 110 -12.70 13.46 -10.31
C ALA A 110 -12.62 14.76 -9.47
N ARG A 111 -11.52 15.52 -9.56
CA ARG A 111 -11.12 16.49 -8.56
C ARG A 111 -10.61 17.81 -9.08
N ASP A 112 -10.20 17.84 -10.33
CA ASP A 112 -9.46 18.96 -10.87
C ASP A 112 -9.91 19.32 -12.29
N GLU A 113 -11.19 19.66 -12.44
CA GLU A 113 -11.67 20.25 -13.68
C GLU A 113 -11.04 21.63 -13.92
N LYS A 114 -10.53 22.27 -12.88
CA LYS A 114 -9.80 23.54 -12.93
C LYS A 114 -8.37 23.31 -12.45
N ARG A 115 -7.41 24.00 -13.06
CA ARG A 115 -6.00 23.97 -12.60
C ARG A 115 -5.93 24.37 -11.12
N GLY A 116 -5.82 23.39 -10.21
CA GLY A 116 -5.71 23.61 -8.77
C GLY A 116 -6.33 22.51 -7.92
N LEU A 117 -5.81 22.27 -6.74
CA LEU A 117 -6.21 21.21 -5.82
C LEU A 117 -7.50 21.56 -5.01
N SER A 118 -8.28 22.54 -5.45
CA SER A 118 -9.40 23.06 -4.66
C SER A 118 -10.56 22.08 -4.51
N GLY A 119 -10.95 21.82 -3.29
CA GLY A 119 -12.15 21.05 -2.91
C GLY A 119 -11.94 19.56 -2.68
N PHE A 120 -10.80 19.00 -3.13
CA PHE A 120 -10.43 17.62 -2.88
C PHE A 120 -10.01 17.38 -1.43
N ASN A 121 -9.25 18.30 -0.88
CA ASN A 121 -8.54 18.14 0.37
C ASN A 121 -9.49 17.81 1.52
N LYS A 122 -10.61 18.53 1.69
CA LYS A 122 -11.49 18.34 2.87
C LYS A 122 -12.03 16.92 3.03
N ARG A 123 -12.51 16.29 1.94
CA ARG A 123 -13.03 14.90 2.01
C ARG A 123 -11.92 13.90 2.23
N MET A 124 -10.75 14.14 1.66
CA MET A 124 -9.60 13.27 1.84
C MET A 124 -9.03 13.40 3.24
N ASP A 125 -8.90 14.61 3.75
CA ASP A 125 -8.46 14.90 5.12
C ASP A 125 -9.37 14.22 6.15
N ASP A 126 -10.67 14.20 5.92
CA ASP A 126 -11.62 13.48 6.77
C ASP A 126 -11.38 11.96 6.74
N LYS A 127 -11.23 11.36 5.55
CA LYS A 127 -10.93 9.92 5.40
C LYS A 127 -9.59 9.54 6.02
N ILE A 128 -8.56 10.36 5.80
CA ILE A 128 -7.23 10.14 6.39
C ILE A 128 -7.30 10.25 7.90
N SER A 129 -7.92 11.32 8.42
CA SER A 129 -8.09 11.52 9.86
C SER A 129 -8.84 10.37 10.51
N TRP A 130 -9.88 9.86 9.86
CA TRP A 130 -10.60 8.68 10.33
C TRP A 130 -9.69 7.43 10.35
N ALA A 131 -8.95 7.18 9.28
CA ALA A 131 -8.05 6.02 9.20
C ALA A 131 -6.94 6.08 10.26
N VAL A 132 -6.35 7.26 10.48
CA VAL A 132 -5.33 7.49 11.52
C VAL A 132 -5.88 7.24 12.92
N ARG A 133 -7.06 7.81 13.25
CA ARG A 133 -7.71 7.57 14.54
C ARG A 133 -7.97 6.08 14.82
N ASN A 134 -8.27 5.31 13.77
CA ASN A 134 -8.48 3.86 13.86
C ASN A 134 -7.18 3.03 13.68
N LYS A 135 -6.02 3.68 13.71
CA LYS A 135 -4.69 3.02 13.60
C LYS A 135 -4.52 2.17 12.33
N MET A 136 -5.23 2.53 11.27
CA MET A 136 -5.17 1.85 9.98
C MET A 136 -3.98 2.35 9.17
N LYS A 137 -3.33 1.47 8.44
CA LYS A 137 -2.34 1.84 7.44
C LYS A 137 -3.05 2.35 6.19
N ILE A 138 -2.46 3.35 5.55
CA ILE A 138 -3.09 4.03 4.42
C ILE A 138 -2.24 3.86 3.16
N LYS A 139 -2.90 3.51 2.05
CA LYS A 139 -2.34 3.55 0.70
C LYS A 139 -3.07 4.59 -0.15
N GLY A 140 -2.32 5.46 -0.81
CA GLY A 140 -2.82 6.35 -1.84
C GLY A 140 -2.80 5.68 -3.22
N HIS A 141 -3.88 5.80 -3.96
CA HIS A 141 -4.07 5.17 -5.26
C HIS A 141 -4.78 6.10 -6.25
N PRO A 142 -4.17 6.38 -7.39
CA PRO A 142 -2.74 6.37 -7.70
C PRO A 142 -2.15 7.79 -7.71
N LEU A 143 -0.82 7.92 -7.78
CA LEU A 143 -0.15 9.19 -8.05
C LEU A 143 -0.39 9.63 -9.50
N LEU A 144 -0.34 8.69 -10.45
CA LEU A 144 -0.60 8.92 -11.86
C LEU A 144 -1.38 7.77 -12.50
N TRP A 145 -2.25 8.10 -13.45
CA TRP A 145 -2.96 7.17 -14.32
C TRP A 145 -3.25 7.83 -15.65
N HIS A 146 -3.31 7.05 -16.72
CA HIS A 146 -3.65 7.53 -18.07
C HIS A 146 -5.15 7.74 -18.28
N GLU A 147 -5.96 7.24 -17.33
CA GLU A 147 -7.41 7.44 -17.30
C GLU A 147 -7.82 8.34 -16.14
N SER A 148 -9.10 8.66 -16.05
CA SER A 148 -9.65 9.55 -15.01
C SER A 148 -8.87 10.86 -14.87
N LEU A 149 -8.60 11.49 -16.01
CA LEU A 149 -7.86 12.75 -16.13
C LEU A 149 -8.82 13.94 -16.33
N PRO A 150 -8.45 15.14 -15.87
CA PRO A 150 -9.15 16.36 -16.25
C PRO A 150 -9.09 16.57 -17.75
N LYS A 151 -10.15 17.16 -18.36
CA LYS A 151 -10.21 17.42 -19.80
C LYS A 151 -9.00 18.20 -20.33
N TRP A 152 -8.50 19.16 -19.55
CA TRP A 152 -7.34 19.96 -19.94
C TRP A 152 -6.04 19.15 -19.97
N VAL A 153 -5.90 18.09 -19.17
CA VAL A 153 -4.78 17.13 -19.23
C VAL A 153 -4.94 16.22 -20.46
N VAL A 154 -6.16 15.69 -20.66
CA VAL A 154 -6.46 14.84 -21.83
C VAL A 154 -6.10 15.55 -23.13
N ASN A 155 -6.42 16.82 -23.24
CA ASN A 155 -6.24 17.63 -24.45
C ASN A 155 -4.87 18.33 -24.52
N ASN A 156 -4.00 18.18 -23.53
CA ASN A 156 -2.68 18.77 -23.56
C ASN A 156 -1.78 18.04 -24.56
N ASN A 157 -1.33 18.75 -25.57
CA ASN A 157 -0.44 18.25 -26.63
C ASN A 157 1.03 18.64 -26.43
N ASN A 158 1.35 19.33 -25.32
CA ASN A 158 2.72 19.70 -24.98
C ASN A 158 3.27 18.73 -23.89
N PRO A 159 4.06 17.72 -24.26
CA PRO A 159 4.54 16.73 -23.32
C PRO A 159 5.51 17.30 -22.28
N GLU A 160 6.27 18.35 -22.62
CA GLU A 160 7.21 19.01 -21.70
C GLU A 160 6.48 19.82 -20.62
N GLU A 161 5.43 20.52 -21.00
CA GLU A 161 4.56 21.22 -20.04
C GLU A 161 3.87 20.20 -19.10
N LEU A 162 3.36 19.13 -19.71
CA LEU A 162 2.67 18.08 -18.95
C LEU A 162 3.59 17.37 -17.97
N GLU A 163 4.84 17.14 -18.34
CA GLU A 163 5.85 16.57 -17.43
C GLU A 163 6.01 17.41 -16.17
N LYS A 164 6.17 18.72 -16.31
CA LYS A 164 6.27 19.62 -15.15
C LYS A 164 5.05 19.55 -14.25
N ILE A 165 3.86 19.47 -14.87
CA ILE A 165 2.60 19.39 -14.13
C ILE A 165 2.47 18.03 -13.41
N ILE A 166 2.83 16.92 -14.07
CA ILE A 166 2.82 15.58 -13.48
C ILE A 166 3.74 15.55 -12.25
N TYR A 167 4.97 16.01 -12.38
CA TYR A 167 5.93 15.99 -11.27
C TYR A 167 5.53 16.90 -10.12
N MET A 168 5.02 18.08 -10.42
CA MET A 168 4.49 18.99 -9.41
C MET A 168 3.35 18.33 -8.63
N ARG A 169 2.36 17.75 -9.33
CA ARG A 169 1.25 17.03 -8.70
C ARG A 169 1.72 15.87 -7.82
N ILE A 170 2.62 15.03 -8.32
CA ILE A 170 3.13 13.87 -7.58
C ILE A 170 3.84 14.34 -6.31
N LYS A 171 4.70 15.34 -6.42
CA LYS A 171 5.40 15.92 -5.28
C LYS A 171 4.43 16.49 -4.25
N ASP A 172 3.44 17.24 -4.69
CA ASP A 172 2.43 17.85 -3.81
C ASP A 172 1.64 16.78 -3.07
N LEU A 173 1.20 15.71 -3.74
CA LEU A 173 0.49 14.60 -3.10
C LEU A 173 1.34 13.88 -2.04
N ILE A 174 2.60 13.59 -2.35
CA ILE A 174 3.49 12.89 -1.42
C ILE A 174 3.75 13.73 -0.17
N LEU A 175 4.00 15.03 -0.34
CA LEU A 175 4.35 15.93 0.76
C LEU A 175 3.13 16.39 1.57
N SER A 176 1.96 16.55 0.94
CA SER A 176 0.74 16.99 1.62
C SER A 176 0.12 15.89 2.51
N TYR A 177 0.46 14.62 2.26
CA TYR A 177 -0.10 13.48 3.00
C TYR A 177 0.99 12.61 3.63
N PRO A 178 1.67 13.11 4.67
CA PRO A 178 2.76 12.37 5.33
C PRO A 178 2.29 11.06 5.99
N GLU A 179 1.01 10.93 6.35
CA GLU A 179 0.40 9.75 6.95
C GLU A 179 0.33 8.58 5.98
N ILE A 180 0.29 8.84 4.67
CA ILE A 180 0.23 7.82 3.64
C ILE A 180 1.63 7.24 3.44
N LYS A 181 1.80 5.96 3.84
CA LYS A 181 3.07 5.24 3.71
C LYS A 181 3.23 4.46 2.42
N TYR A 182 2.13 4.13 1.76
CA TYR A 182 2.09 3.32 0.55
C TYR A 182 1.51 4.14 -0.60
N TRP A 183 2.16 4.15 -1.77
CA TRP A 183 1.65 4.82 -2.95
C TRP A 183 1.76 3.93 -4.19
N ASP A 184 0.67 3.77 -4.92
CA ASP A 184 0.73 3.29 -6.30
C ASP A 184 1.26 4.42 -7.18
N VAL A 185 2.46 4.25 -7.74
CA VAL A 185 3.13 5.31 -8.52
C VAL A 185 2.39 5.57 -9.83
N TYR A 186 2.14 4.49 -10.58
CA TYR A 186 1.34 4.53 -11.78
C TYR A 186 0.34 3.38 -11.77
N ASN A 187 -0.92 3.68 -12.11
CA ASN A 187 -1.95 2.64 -12.20
C ASN A 187 -1.98 2.04 -13.59
N GLU A 188 -1.83 0.69 -13.68
CA GLU A 188 -2.03 -0.06 -14.91
C GLU A 188 -1.08 0.35 -16.04
N ALA A 189 0.19 0.51 -15.75
CA ALA A 189 1.20 1.08 -16.62
C ALA A 189 1.31 0.41 -18.01
N VAL A 190 1.00 -0.88 -18.13
CA VAL A 190 1.10 -1.61 -19.40
C VAL A 190 -0.21 -1.64 -20.21
N ALA A 191 -1.35 -1.28 -19.60
CA ALA A 191 -2.64 -1.31 -20.26
C ALA A 191 -2.72 -0.39 -21.51
N PRO A 192 -2.20 0.87 -21.49
CA PRO A 192 -2.32 1.79 -22.61
C PRO A 192 -1.73 1.27 -23.93
N PHE A 193 -0.85 0.29 -23.85
CA PHE A 193 -0.10 -0.23 -25.00
C PHE A 193 -0.62 -1.58 -25.51
N LYS A 194 -1.63 -2.12 -24.85
CA LYS A 194 -2.27 -3.39 -25.23
C LYS A 194 -3.71 -3.26 -25.62
N ASP A 195 -4.44 -2.45 -24.88
CA ASP A 195 -5.86 -2.24 -25.08
C ASP A 195 -6.05 -0.91 -25.84
N HIS A 196 -7.16 -0.76 -26.55
CA HIS A 196 -7.50 0.46 -27.27
C HIS A 196 -7.84 1.60 -26.29
N VAL A 197 -6.84 2.05 -25.56
CA VAL A 197 -6.98 3.17 -24.64
C VAL A 197 -7.05 4.47 -25.43
N THR A 198 -8.01 5.31 -25.10
CA THR A 198 -8.12 6.65 -25.72
C THR A 198 -6.84 7.44 -25.45
N PRO A 199 -6.17 7.98 -26.49
CA PRO A 199 -4.99 8.81 -26.32
C PRO A 199 -5.27 9.97 -25.36
N SER A 200 -4.35 10.19 -24.43
CA SER A 200 -4.42 11.27 -23.45
C SER A 200 -3.10 12.03 -23.38
N GLY A 201 -3.08 13.17 -22.71
CA GLY A 201 -1.82 13.87 -22.46
C GLY A 201 -0.78 12.97 -21.78
N VAL A 202 -1.23 12.12 -20.84
CA VAL A 202 -0.32 11.20 -20.12
C VAL A 202 0.27 10.13 -21.04
N THR A 203 -0.51 9.57 -21.97
CA THR A 203 0.02 8.59 -22.95
C THR A 203 0.99 9.25 -23.92
N ARG A 204 0.71 10.48 -24.38
CA ARG A 204 1.64 11.26 -25.22
C ARG A 204 2.94 11.62 -24.47
N TRP A 205 2.83 11.96 -23.19
CA TRP A 205 4.02 12.15 -22.36
C TRP A 205 4.87 10.88 -22.27
N ILE A 206 4.24 9.70 -22.05
CA ILE A 206 4.95 8.41 -22.04
C ILE A 206 5.66 8.15 -23.38
N GLU A 207 5.00 8.41 -24.51
CA GLU A 207 5.59 8.27 -25.85
C GLU A 207 6.80 9.22 -26.03
N HIS A 208 6.67 10.48 -25.58
CA HIS A 208 7.76 11.46 -25.58
C HIS A 208 8.96 11.01 -24.74
N LYS A 209 8.74 10.30 -23.64
CA LYS A 209 9.79 9.70 -22.81
C LYS A 209 10.45 8.47 -23.44
N GLY A 210 10.05 8.06 -24.65
CA GLY A 210 10.54 6.87 -25.33
C GLY A 210 9.85 5.57 -24.89
N GLY A 211 8.65 5.66 -24.34
CA GLY A 211 7.80 4.55 -23.97
C GLY A 211 7.72 4.29 -22.45
N ILE A 212 7.01 3.22 -22.11
CA ILE A 212 6.63 2.94 -20.71
C ILE A 212 7.83 2.63 -19.80
N TYR A 213 8.85 1.96 -20.31
CA TYR A 213 10.02 1.56 -19.51
C TYR A 213 10.83 2.77 -19.01
N PRO A 214 11.30 3.70 -19.88
CA PRO A 214 11.98 4.89 -19.43
C PRO A 214 11.07 5.82 -18.60
N ALA A 215 9.80 5.99 -18.96
CA ALA A 215 8.87 6.80 -18.22
C ALA A 215 8.67 6.28 -16.77
N MET A 216 8.48 4.97 -16.60
CA MET A 216 8.35 4.38 -15.26
C MET A 216 9.64 4.46 -14.46
N LEU A 217 10.79 4.21 -15.09
CA LEU A 217 12.09 4.34 -14.43
C LEU A 217 12.27 5.74 -13.85
N GLU A 218 11.93 6.75 -14.63
CA GLU A 218 12.06 8.14 -14.23
C GLU A 218 11.08 8.52 -13.11
N LEU A 219 9.81 8.08 -13.21
CA LEU A 219 8.81 8.29 -12.15
C LEU A 219 9.24 7.67 -10.81
N TYR A 220 9.74 6.43 -10.82
CA TYR A 220 10.19 5.77 -9.60
C TYR A 220 11.42 6.44 -9.00
N ASN A 221 12.35 6.91 -9.82
CA ASN A 221 13.48 7.71 -9.35
C ASN A 221 13.00 9.01 -8.72
N PHE A 222 12.06 9.70 -9.38
CA PHE A 222 11.53 10.96 -8.87
C PHE A 222 10.80 10.80 -7.53
N VAL A 223 9.89 9.83 -7.39
CA VAL A 223 9.17 9.65 -6.11
C VAL A 223 10.11 9.27 -4.96
N ASN A 224 11.16 8.48 -5.23
CA ASN A 224 12.18 8.17 -4.23
C ASN A 224 13.03 9.39 -3.85
N GLN A 225 13.27 10.33 -4.76
CA GLN A 225 13.93 11.61 -4.46
C GLN A 225 13.04 12.51 -3.61
N VAL A 226 11.71 12.49 -3.84
CA VAL A 226 10.76 13.28 -3.06
C VAL A 226 10.66 12.77 -1.61
N ASP A 227 10.48 11.46 -1.42
CA ASP A 227 10.45 10.86 -0.08
C ASP A 227 10.79 9.35 -0.13
N SER A 228 12.03 9.00 0.17
CA SER A 228 12.50 7.61 0.19
C SER A 228 11.98 6.78 1.37
N SER A 229 11.32 7.39 2.35
CA SER A 229 10.77 6.68 3.52
C SER A 229 9.45 5.96 3.21
N LYS A 230 8.81 6.29 2.10
CA LYS A 230 7.55 5.70 1.67
C LYS A 230 7.75 4.41 0.88
N LEU A 231 6.69 3.64 0.74
CA LEU A 231 6.68 2.39 -0.01
C LEU A 231 5.92 2.61 -1.32
N TYR A 232 6.66 2.56 -2.42
CA TYR A 232 6.14 2.76 -3.76
C TYR A 232 5.83 1.43 -4.41
N THR A 233 4.63 1.30 -4.97
CA THR A 233 4.10 0.06 -5.54
C THR A 233 3.76 0.23 -7.01
N ASN A 234 3.94 -0.83 -7.78
CA ASN A 234 3.42 -0.94 -9.15
C ASN A 234 2.15 -1.78 -9.13
N ASN A 235 1.09 -1.27 -9.75
CA ASN A 235 -0.24 -1.85 -9.67
C ASN A 235 -0.79 -2.16 -11.06
N HIS A 236 -1.41 -3.34 -11.21
CA HIS A 236 -2.05 -3.77 -12.44
C HIS A 236 -3.25 -4.67 -12.15
N TYR A 237 -4.31 -4.55 -12.97
CA TYR A 237 -5.53 -5.35 -12.81
C TYR A 237 -5.37 -6.81 -13.29
N HIS A 238 -4.40 -7.08 -14.17
CA HIS A 238 -4.18 -8.41 -14.75
C HIS A 238 -2.86 -9.01 -14.25
N PRO A 239 -2.89 -9.82 -13.18
CA PRO A 239 -1.69 -10.29 -12.49
C PRO A 239 -0.83 -11.25 -13.31
N LYS A 240 -1.38 -11.80 -14.39
CA LYS A 240 -0.67 -12.73 -15.28
C LYS A 240 -0.15 -12.07 -16.56
N ASP A 241 -0.28 -10.75 -16.67
CA ASP A 241 0.18 -10.02 -17.84
C ASP A 241 1.70 -10.14 -17.98
N PRO A 242 2.23 -10.72 -19.06
CA PRO A 242 3.67 -10.87 -19.25
C PRO A 242 4.40 -9.53 -19.31
N GLU A 243 3.77 -8.49 -19.86
CA GLU A 243 4.39 -7.16 -19.96
C GLU A 243 4.49 -6.48 -18.59
N PHE A 244 3.51 -6.72 -17.71
CA PHE A 244 3.61 -6.28 -16.33
C PHE A 244 4.79 -6.94 -15.60
N PHE A 245 5.03 -8.23 -15.81
CA PHE A 245 6.20 -8.91 -15.25
C PHE A 245 7.51 -8.37 -15.82
N LYS A 246 7.61 -8.18 -17.13
CA LYS A 246 8.81 -7.63 -17.79
C LYS A 246 9.11 -6.22 -17.28
N LEU A 247 8.10 -5.36 -17.16
CA LEU A 247 8.28 -4.01 -16.60
C LEU A 247 8.82 -4.06 -15.17
N ASN A 248 8.24 -4.90 -14.32
CA ASN A 248 8.70 -5.04 -12.94
C ASN A 248 10.13 -5.61 -12.86
N GLU A 249 10.46 -6.59 -13.68
CA GLU A 249 11.81 -7.13 -13.75
C GLU A 249 12.82 -6.07 -14.20
N PHE A 250 12.46 -5.26 -15.20
CA PHE A 250 13.27 -4.14 -15.65
C PHE A 250 13.54 -3.14 -14.52
N LEU A 251 12.49 -2.71 -13.83
CA LEU A 251 12.60 -1.76 -12.72
C LEU A 251 13.45 -2.31 -11.57
N LEU A 252 13.29 -3.58 -11.22
CA LEU A 252 14.09 -4.25 -10.18
C LEU A 252 15.57 -4.35 -10.56
N ARG A 253 15.89 -4.64 -11.83
CA ARG A 253 17.27 -4.68 -12.32
C ARG A 253 17.97 -3.32 -12.29
N LYS A 254 17.24 -2.22 -12.28
CA LYS A 254 17.76 -0.87 -12.16
C LYS A 254 17.94 -0.42 -10.69
N GLU A 255 17.96 -1.39 -9.76
CA GLU A 255 18.12 -1.16 -8.31
C GLU A 255 17.12 -0.17 -7.71
N LEU A 256 16.03 0.06 -8.41
CA LEU A 256 14.95 0.86 -7.86
C LEU A 256 14.35 0.17 -6.65
N VAL A 257 14.16 0.91 -5.57
CA VAL A 257 13.54 0.42 -4.34
C VAL A 257 12.03 0.26 -4.56
N ILE A 258 11.64 -0.67 -5.45
CA ILE A 258 10.28 -1.18 -5.49
C ILE A 258 10.18 -2.19 -4.34
N ARG A 259 9.76 -1.71 -3.19
CA ARG A 259 9.69 -2.55 -1.99
C ARG A 259 8.51 -3.52 -2.01
N ARG A 260 7.56 -3.36 -2.96
CA ARG A 260 6.39 -4.22 -3.05
C ARG A 260 5.75 -4.20 -4.44
N LEU A 261 5.49 -5.39 -4.98
CA LEU A 261 4.63 -5.57 -6.14
C LEU A 261 3.21 -5.84 -5.65
N GLU A 262 2.24 -5.05 -6.08
CA GLU A 262 0.83 -5.30 -5.78
C GLU A 262 0.05 -5.73 -7.01
N CYS A 263 -0.77 -6.74 -6.80
CA CYS A 263 -1.75 -7.18 -7.75
C CYS A 263 -3.16 -7.00 -7.16
N LYS A 264 -4.06 -6.33 -7.87
CA LYS A 264 -5.44 -6.05 -7.43
C LYS A 264 -6.30 -7.30 -7.24
N ARG A 265 -5.95 -8.42 -7.84
CA ARG A 265 -6.66 -9.68 -7.59
C ARG A 265 -5.89 -10.48 -6.55
N ILE A 266 -6.56 -10.79 -5.45
CA ILE A 266 -6.13 -11.84 -4.52
C ILE A 266 -5.92 -13.09 -5.36
N CYS A 267 -4.68 -13.30 -5.77
CA CYS A 267 -4.33 -14.42 -6.60
C CYS A 267 -4.36 -15.68 -5.74
N LYS A 268 -5.19 -16.63 -6.13
CA LYS A 268 -5.17 -17.97 -5.54
C LYS A 268 -3.85 -18.70 -5.74
N ARG A 269 -2.84 -18.10 -6.39
CA ARG A 269 -1.53 -18.75 -6.63
C ARG A 269 -0.40 -17.71 -6.82
N ARG A 270 0.64 -17.83 -5.99
CA ARG A 270 2.00 -17.29 -6.08
C ARG A 270 2.18 -15.78 -6.03
N ILE A 271 2.50 -15.28 -4.85
CA ILE A 271 3.35 -14.10 -4.71
C ILE A 271 4.79 -14.56 -4.97
N MET A 272 5.34 -14.25 -6.14
CA MET A 272 6.79 -14.33 -6.33
C MET A 272 7.39 -13.09 -5.65
N CYS A 273 7.86 -13.26 -4.42
CA CYS A 273 8.81 -12.34 -3.82
C CYS A 273 10.17 -12.57 -4.52
N LEU A 274 10.48 -11.77 -5.52
CA LEU A 274 11.84 -11.69 -6.03
C LEU A 274 12.68 -10.99 -4.95
N ARG A 275 13.42 -11.77 -4.17
CA ARG A 275 14.44 -11.24 -3.26
C ARG A 275 15.59 -10.70 -4.09
N SER A 276 15.94 -9.44 -3.92
CA SER A 276 17.30 -8.98 -4.23
C SER A 276 18.27 -9.71 -3.31
N LYS A 277 19.37 -10.22 -3.85
CA LYS A 277 20.36 -11.03 -3.10
C LYS A 277 21.16 -10.22 -2.05
N ASN A 278 20.92 -8.94 -1.89
CA ASN A 278 21.74 -8.07 -1.05
C ASN A 278 20.88 -7.13 -0.16
N SER A 279 20.14 -7.68 0.77
CA SER A 279 19.75 -6.91 1.98
C SER A 279 19.53 -7.86 3.14
N LEU A 280 20.63 -8.43 3.61
CA LEU A 280 20.78 -8.88 4.98
C LEU A 280 21.46 -7.71 5.70
N THR A 281 20.70 -6.92 6.43
CA THR A 281 21.16 -6.33 7.70
C THR A 281 19.93 -5.81 8.43
N LEU A 282 19.63 -6.51 9.53
CA LEU A 282 18.86 -6.16 10.75
C LEU A 282 17.42 -5.72 10.56
#